data_7a29ff3c7cdd82b1257c0c6c62b73315
#
_entry.id   7a29ff3c7cdd82b1257c0c6c62b73315
#
_cell.length_a   1.000
_cell.length_b   1.000
_cell.length_c   1.000
_cell.angle_alpha   90.00
_cell.angle_beta   90.00
_cell.angle_gamma   90.00
#
_symmetry.space_group_name_H-M   'P 1'
#
loop_
_entity.id
_entity.type
_entity.pdbx_description
1 polymer ?
#
loop_
_entity_poly.entity_id
_entity_poly.type
_entity_poly.pdbx_seq_one_letter_code
_entity_poly.pdbx_strand_id
1 'polypeptide(L)'
;MEKKFMRESKAIKTTRVFPNDLNNHQTLFGGKLLAEIDSIASIAAARHSRKHCVTASIDSVDFLTPIHQADSVCYEAFVCYTGKSSMEVFVKVIAENLLAGERRIAATCFITFVALKDGKPSSVPQVLPETEEEHWLHTTGSERAESRKKGRGKSKEMAEVLTLSKPWSM
;
A
#
# COMPACT_ATOMS: atom_id res chain seq x y z
N MET A 1 -17.11 -19.07 -5.23
CA MET A 1 -16.08 -18.30 -4.54
C MET A 1 -16.74 -17.02 -4.05
N GLU A 2 -16.51 -16.63 -2.79
CA GLU A 2 -17.08 -15.40 -2.22
C GLU A 2 -16.57 -14.17 -3.00
N LYS A 3 -17.44 -13.18 -3.20
CA LYS A 3 -17.11 -11.92 -3.88
C LYS A 3 -17.42 -10.75 -2.94
N LYS A 4 -16.59 -9.72 -2.98
CA LYS A 4 -16.76 -8.49 -2.19
C LYS A 4 -16.47 -7.27 -3.04
N PHE A 5 -17.20 -6.20 -2.82
CA PHE A 5 -16.91 -4.92 -3.46
C PHE A 5 -15.71 -4.23 -2.80
N MET A 6 -14.99 -3.40 -3.58
CA MET A 6 -13.82 -2.67 -3.10
C MET A 6 -14.14 -1.81 -1.86
N ARG A 7 -15.31 -1.17 -1.84
CA ARG A 7 -15.76 -0.34 -0.70
C ARG A 7 -15.81 -1.09 0.63
N GLU A 8 -16.04 -2.42 0.62
CA GLU A 8 -16.16 -3.23 1.84
C GLU A 8 -14.81 -3.37 2.57
N SER A 9 -13.71 -3.17 1.86
CA SER A 9 -12.36 -3.15 2.42
C SER A 9 -11.87 -1.75 2.79
N LYS A 10 -12.55 -0.69 2.33
CA LYS A 10 -12.05 0.69 2.43
C LYS A 10 -11.73 1.09 3.86
N ALA A 11 -10.53 1.59 4.06
CA ALA A 11 -10.03 2.18 5.31
C ALA A 11 -9.59 3.62 5.02
N ILE A 12 -9.96 4.55 5.90
CA ILE A 12 -9.65 5.97 5.77
C ILE A 12 -9.09 6.46 7.09
N LYS A 13 -7.99 7.21 7.02
CA LYS A 13 -7.36 7.88 8.16
C LYS A 13 -6.96 9.28 7.75
N THR A 14 -7.29 10.27 8.58
CA THR A 14 -6.84 11.65 8.40
C THR A 14 -6.01 12.07 9.59
N THR A 15 -4.86 12.67 9.34
CA THR A 15 -3.94 13.18 10.37
C THR A 15 -3.49 14.59 10.05
N ARG A 16 -2.99 15.31 11.05
CA ARG A 16 -2.24 16.56 10.84
C ARG A 16 -0.76 16.25 10.73
N VAL A 17 -0.03 17.16 10.06
CA VAL A 17 1.43 17.15 10.02
C VAL A 17 1.97 18.03 11.13
N PHE A 18 2.71 17.44 12.06
CA PHE A 18 3.34 18.15 13.16
C PHE A 18 4.85 18.37 12.90
N PRO A 19 5.50 19.32 13.59
CA PRO A 19 6.93 19.60 13.41
C PRO A 19 7.83 18.35 13.50
N ASN A 20 7.49 17.41 14.38
CA ASN A 20 8.26 16.15 14.55
C ASN A 20 8.10 15.15 13.43
N ASP A 21 7.14 15.38 12.52
CA ASP A 21 6.90 14.51 11.37
C ASP A 21 7.68 14.96 10.11
N LEU A 22 8.38 16.11 10.21
CA LEU A 22 9.06 16.72 9.08
C LEU A 22 10.50 16.22 8.91
N ASN A 23 10.95 16.22 7.65
CA ASN A 23 12.34 16.08 7.28
C ASN A 23 13.06 17.45 7.30
N ASN A 24 14.35 17.46 6.94
CA ASN A 24 15.17 18.69 6.87
C ASN A 24 14.75 19.66 5.76
N HIS A 25 13.85 19.27 4.86
CA HIS A 25 13.27 20.14 3.82
C HIS A 25 11.92 20.74 4.23
N GLN A 26 11.51 20.57 5.49
CA GLN A 26 10.22 21.04 6.03
C GLN A 26 9.00 20.42 5.34
N THR A 27 9.15 19.19 4.86
CA THR A 27 8.06 18.37 4.33
C THR A 27 7.91 17.07 5.11
N LEU A 28 6.74 16.43 5.02
CA LEU A 28 6.49 15.17 5.73
C LEU A 28 7.59 14.13 5.39
N PHE A 29 8.19 13.56 6.42
CA PHE A 29 9.22 12.55 6.26
C PHE A 29 8.68 11.30 5.56
N GLY A 30 9.36 10.87 4.49
CA GLY A 30 8.91 9.74 3.67
C GLY A 30 8.74 8.43 4.46
N GLY A 31 9.61 8.17 5.42
CA GLY A 31 9.48 7.00 6.31
C GLY A 31 8.22 7.03 7.19
N LYS A 32 7.81 8.22 7.63
CA LYS A 32 6.54 8.40 8.36
C LYS A 32 5.36 8.10 7.44
N LEU A 33 5.39 8.63 6.22
CA LEU A 33 4.36 8.37 5.21
C LEU A 33 4.23 6.88 4.90
N LEU A 34 5.35 6.18 4.71
CA LEU A 34 5.38 4.74 4.44
C LEU A 34 4.81 3.92 5.60
N ALA A 35 5.13 4.27 6.84
CA ALA A 35 4.59 3.59 8.02
C ALA A 35 3.06 3.73 8.10
N GLU A 36 2.53 4.91 7.79
CA GLU A 36 1.07 5.14 7.76
C GLU A 36 0.40 4.40 6.61
N ILE A 37 1.04 4.35 5.43
CA ILE A 37 0.56 3.59 4.27
C ILE A 37 0.45 2.10 4.60
N ASP A 38 1.50 1.48 5.15
CA ASP A 38 1.48 0.06 5.51
C ASP A 38 0.42 -0.23 6.57
N SER A 39 0.32 0.62 7.57
CA SER A 39 -0.67 0.49 8.65
C SER A 39 -2.11 0.50 8.11
N ILE A 40 -2.48 1.49 7.30
CA ILE A 40 -3.85 1.57 6.78
C ILE A 40 -4.16 0.50 5.75
N ALA A 41 -3.18 0.12 4.94
CA ALA A 41 -3.32 -0.94 3.95
C ALA A 41 -3.55 -2.31 4.63
N SER A 42 -2.90 -2.56 5.75
CA SER A 42 -3.11 -3.79 6.54
C SER A 42 -4.54 -3.92 7.05
N ILE A 43 -5.18 -2.80 7.42
CA ILE A 43 -6.59 -2.77 7.83
C ILE A 43 -7.49 -3.14 6.66
N ALA A 44 -7.25 -2.57 5.46
CA ALA A 44 -8.02 -2.89 4.27
C ALA A 44 -7.90 -4.38 3.90
N ALA A 45 -6.69 -4.94 3.92
CA ALA A 45 -6.45 -6.35 3.67
C ALA A 45 -7.18 -7.28 4.67
N ALA A 46 -7.11 -6.94 5.96
CA ALA A 46 -7.80 -7.70 7.01
C ALA A 46 -9.33 -7.60 6.90
N ARG A 47 -9.88 -6.43 6.57
CA ARG A 47 -11.31 -6.24 6.32
C ARG A 47 -11.81 -7.10 5.16
N HIS A 48 -11.03 -7.16 4.07
CA HIS A 48 -11.38 -7.94 2.90
C HIS A 48 -11.36 -9.45 3.17
N SER A 49 -10.24 -9.94 3.68
CA SER A 49 -10.01 -11.37 3.86
C SER A 49 -10.66 -11.97 5.10
N ARG A 50 -10.87 -11.18 6.16
CA ARG A 50 -11.24 -11.63 7.53
C ARG A 50 -10.24 -12.66 8.08
N LYS A 51 -8.95 -12.51 7.73
CA LYS A 51 -7.84 -13.39 8.13
C LYS A 51 -6.65 -12.57 8.58
N HIS A 52 -5.68 -13.23 9.22
CA HIS A 52 -4.36 -12.63 9.42
C HIS A 52 -3.70 -12.38 8.07
N CYS A 53 -3.05 -11.24 7.94
CA CYS A 53 -2.38 -10.84 6.71
C CYS A 53 -0.95 -10.41 7.02
N VAL A 54 -0.05 -10.70 6.08
CA VAL A 54 1.33 -10.24 6.13
C VAL A 54 1.64 -9.41 4.89
N THR A 55 2.41 -8.35 5.06
CA THR A 55 2.95 -7.56 3.95
C THR A 55 3.95 -8.41 3.18
N ALA A 56 3.69 -8.63 1.90
CA ALA A 56 4.56 -9.42 1.03
C ALA A 56 5.51 -8.56 0.21
N SER A 57 5.04 -7.42 -0.28
CA SER A 57 5.86 -6.43 -1.00
C SER A 57 5.20 -5.05 -0.99
N ILE A 58 6.01 -4.02 -1.04
CA ILE A 58 5.61 -2.67 -1.43
C ILE A 58 6.06 -2.53 -2.88
N ASP A 59 5.10 -2.48 -3.80
CA ASP A 59 5.37 -2.64 -5.22
C ASP A 59 5.75 -1.33 -5.89
N SER A 60 5.12 -0.23 -5.49
CA SER A 60 5.51 1.13 -5.86
C SER A 60 5.02 2.13 -4.81
N VAL A 61 5.79 3.16 -4.62
CA VAL A 61 5.39 4.37 -3.90
C VAL A 61 5.83 5.56 -4.73
N ASP A 62 4.86 6.32 -5.20
CA ASP A 62 5.12 7.50 -6.02
C ASP A 62 4.79 8.76 -5.20
N PHE A 63 5.83 9.55 -4.92
CA PHE A 63 5.70 10.85 -4.25
C PHE A 63 5.45 11.92 -5.32
N LEU A 64 4.24 12.44 -5.41
CA LEU A 64 3.80 13.31 -6.48
C LEU A 64 3.91 14.80 -6.12
N THR A 65 3.55 15.15 -4.88
CA THR A 65 3.67 16.51 -4.37
C THR A 65 4.11 16.51 -2.91
N PRO A 66 4.90 17.50 -2.47
CA PRO A 66 5.32 17.60 -1.08
C PRO A 66 4.12 17.86 -0.17
N ILE A 67 4.22 17.35 1.06
CA ILE A 67 3.24 17.55 2.13
C ILE A 67 3.89 18.46 3.18
N HIS A 68 3.25 19.59 3.46
CA HIS A 68 3.77 20.62 4.34
C HIS A 68 3.15 20.56 5.74
N GLN A 69 3.76 21.24 6.71
CA GLN A 69 3.31 21.28 8.10
C GLN A 69 1.88 21.81 8.27
N ALA A 70 1.44 22.71 7.40
CA ALA A 70 0.08 23.27 7.45
C ALA A 70 -1.00 22.34 6.89
N ASP A 71 -0.58 21.24 6.21
CA ASP A 71 -1.52 20.33 5.60
C ASP A 71 -2.11 19.32 6.61
N SER A 72 -3.31 18.86 6.29
CA SER A 72 -3.78 17.55 6.75
C SER A 72 -3.48 16.50 5.69
N VAL A 73 -3.35 15.24 6.12
CA VAL A 73 -3.10 14.11 5.23
C VAL A 73 -4.20 13.08 5.39
N CYS A 74 -4.89 12.78 4.30
CA CYS A 74 -5.89 11.74 4.23
C CYS A 74 -5.33 10.52 3.48
N TYR A 75 -5.34 9.38 4.13
CA TYR A 75 -4.96 8.09 3.57
C TYR A 75 -6.24 7.30 3.27
N GLU A 76 -6.46 6.94 2.03
CA GLU A 76 -7.57 6.08 1.60
C GLU A 76 -6.98 4.78 1.05
N ALA A 77 -7.31 3.65 1.67
CA ALA A 77 -6.83 2.33 1.28
C ALA A 77 -7.99 1.38 1.00
N PHE A 78 -7.87 0.58 -0.04
CA PHE A 78 -8.81 -0.50 -0.35
C PHE A 78 -8.14 -1.58 -1.21
N VAL A 79 -8.65 -2.81 -1.12
CA VAL A 79 -8.20 -3.91 -1.97
C VAL A 79 -8.69 -3.67 -3.40
N CYS A 80 -7.76 -3.55 -4.36
CA CYS A 80 -8.08 -3.25 -5.75
C CYS A 80 -7.92 -4.47 -6.69
N TYR A 81 -7.17 -5.49 -6.28
CA TYR A 81 -6.99 -6.71 -7.05
C TYR A 81 -6.71 -7.91 -6.14
N THR A 82 -7.17 -9.10 -6.53
CA THR A 82 -6.99 -10.33 -5.75
C THR A 82 -6.49 -11.47 -6.61
N GLY A 83 -5.50 -12.19 -6.10
CA GLY A 83 -5.09 -13.50 -6.57
C GLY A 83 -5.76 -14.62 -5.75
N LYS A 84 -5.15 -15.79 -5.69
CA LYS A 84 -5.68 -16.91 -4.89
C LYS A 84 -5.63 -16.63 -3.39
N SER A 85 -4.48 -16.17 -2.88
CA SER A 85 -4.23 -15.85 -1.47
C SER A 85 -3.64 -14.46 -1.25
N SER A 86 -3.34 -13.75 -2.33
CA SER A 86 -2.78 -12.40 -2.31
C SER A 86 -3.85 -11.35 -2.59
N MET A 87 -3.64 -10.17 -2.02
CA MET A 87 -4.46 -8.99 -2.20
C MET A 87 -3.55 -7.82 -2.49
N GLU A 88 -3.82 -7.11 -3.59
CA GLU A 88 -3.19 -5.83 -3.86
C GLU A 88 -4.07 -4.74 -3.27
N VAL A 89 -3.48 -3.95 -2.39
CA VAL A 89 -4.12 -2.77 -1.79
C VAL A 89 -3.59 -1.52 -2.48
N PHE A 90 -4.48 -0.69 -2.96
CA PHE A 90 -4.17 0.65 -3.42
C PHE A 90 -4.31 1.63 -2.28
N VAL A 91 -3.34 2.52 -2.11
CA VAL A 91 -3.40 3.61 -1.14
C VAL A 91 -3.25 4.94 -1.86
N LYS A 92 -4.26 5.78 -1.73
CA LYS A 92 -4.29 7.14 -2.21
C LYS A 92 -4.03 8.08 -1.03
N VAL A 93 -3.01 8.93 -1.15
CA VAL A 93 -2.65 9.91 -0.13
C VAL A 93 -3.00 11.31 -0.65
N ILE A 94 -3.89 11.97 0.06
CA ILE A 94 -4.38 13.30 -0.28
C ILE A 94 -3.89 14.29 0.77
N ALA A 95 -3.20 15.34 0.34
CA ALA A 95 -2.87 16.48 1.18
C ALA A 95 -3.91 17.59 0.99
N GLU A 96 -4.28 18.23 2.08
CA GLU A 96 -5.23 19.33 2.09
C GLU A 96 -4.66 20.52 2.88
N ASN A 97 -4.60 21.68 2.24
CA ASN A 97 -4.38 22.94 2.96
C ASN A 97 -5.67 23.30 3.68
N LEU A 98 -5.70 23.15 4.99
CA LEU A 98 -6.91 23.35 5.79
C LEU A 98 -7.45 24.78 5.78
N LEU A 99 -6.59 25.78 5.54
CA LEU A 99 -7.01 27.19 5.48
C LEU A 99 -7.58 27.58 4.12
N ALA A 100 -6.99 27.06 3.04
CA ALA A 100 -7.45 27.33 1.68
C ALA A 100 -8.53 26.35 1.20
N GLY A 101 -8.62 25.17 1.81
CA GLY A 101 -9.51 24.06 1.38
C GLY A 101 -9.03 23.36 0.11
N GLU A 102 -7.80 23.61 -0.32
CA GLU A 102 -7.22 23.03 -1.53
C GLU A 102 -6.73 21.61 -1.26
N ARG A 103 -7.19 20.65 -2.06
CA ARG A 103 -6.83 19.25 -1.98
C ARG A 103 -5.99 18.82 -3.21
N ARG A 104 -4.99 17.98 -2.97
CA ARG A 104 -4.13 17.44 -4.04
C ARG A 104 -3.70 16.00 -3.74
N ILE A 105 -3.44 15.23 -4.80
CA ILE A 105 -2.85 13.90 -4.63
C ILE A 105 -1.38 14.08 -4.29
N ALA A 106 -1.00 13.65 -3.10
CA ALA A 106 0.36 13.77 -2.61
C ALA A 106 1.21 12.54 -2.89
N ALA A 107 0.62 11.35 -2.78
CA ALA A 107 1.30 10.10 -3.10
C ALA A 107 0.30 9.01 -3.48
N THR A 108 0.77 8.00 -4.18
CA THR A 108 0.06 6.75 -4.44
C THR A 108 0.95 5.57 -4.10
N CYS A 109 0.34 4.45 -3.68
CA CYS A 109 1.09 3.23 -3.37
C CYS A 109 0.28 2.00 -3.74
N PHE A 110 0.98 0.99 -4.27
CA PHE A 110 0.48 -0.38 -4.38
C PHE A 110 1.28 -1.26 -3.44
N ILE A 111 0.58 -1.99 -2.59
CA ILE A 111 1.18 -2.87 -1.59
C ILE A 111 0.45 -4.21 -1.60
N THR A 112 1.21 -5.31 -1.57
CA THR A 112 0.65 -6.66 -1.65
C THR A 112 0.69 -7.33 -0.29
N PHE A 113 -0.46 -7.86 0.13
CA PHE A 113 -0.63 -8.69 1.31
C PHE A 113 -0.95 -10.13 0.94
N VAL A 114 -0.56 -11.06 1.79
CA VAL A 114 -0.94 -12.47 1.71
C VAL A 114 -1.75 -12.83 2.95
N ALA A 115 -2.94 -13.40 2.73
CA ALA A 115 -3.78 -13.90 3.81
C ALA A 115 -3.28 -15.25 4.29
N LEU A 116 -3.27 -15.44 5.61
CA LEU A 116 -2.79 -16.64 6.27
C LEU A 116 -3.89 -17.31 7.09
N LYS A 117 -3.89 -18.63 7.08
CA LYS A 117 -4.61 -19.50 8.03
C LYS A 117 -3.64 -20.54 8.54
N ASP A 118 -3.51 -20.64 9.86
CA ASP A 118 -2.57 -21.54 10.52
C ASP A 118 -1.13 -21.41 9.98
N GLY A 119 -0.68 -20.16 9.75
CA GLY A 119 0.64 -19.82 9.23
C GLY A 119 0.87 -20.11 7.74
N LYS A 120 -0.14 -20.58 7.00
CA LYS A 120 -0.05 -20.91 5.57
C LYS A 120 -0.92 -20.00 4.72
N PRO A 121 -0.51 -19.70 3.45
CA PRO A 121 -1.34 -18.93 2.53
C PRO A 121 -2.74 -19.52 2.37
N SER A 122 -3.75 -18.67 2.48
CA SER A 122 -5.16 -19.05 2.44
C SER A 122 -5.93 -18.21 1.41
N SER A 123 -6.90 -18.83 0.74
CA SER A 123 -7.71 -18.16 -0.29
C SER A 123 -8.44 -16.92 0.24
N VAL A 124 -8.62 -15.94 -0.62
CA VAL A 124 -9.33 -14.69 -0.32
C VAL A 124 -10.56 -14.54 -1.22
N PRO A 125 -11.59 -13.78 -0.81
CA PRO A 125 -12.70 -13.42 -1.67
C PRO A 125 -12.21 -12.67 -2.91
N GLN A 126 -12.91 -12.84 -4.03
CA GLN A 126 -12.66 -12.05 -5.24
C GLN A 126 -13.15 -10.62 -5.04
N VAL A 127 -12.33 -9.62 -5.38
CA VAL A 127 -12.74 -8.21 -5.32
C VAL A 127 -13.46 -7.79 -6.60
N LEU A 128 -14.47 -6.93 -6.46
CA LEU A 128 -15.28 -6.38 -7.55
C LEU A 128 -15.23 -4.85 -7.51
N PRO A 129 -15.01 -4.19 -8.67
CA PRO A 129 -15.07 -2.73 -8.79
C PRO A 129 -16.52 -2.24 -8.98
N GLU A 130 -16.77 -0.96 -8.59
CA GLU A 130 -18.06 -0.29 -8.77
C GLU A 130 -17.95 1.08 -9.45
N THR A 131 -16.84 1.82 -9.19
CA THR A 131 -16.61 3.16 -9.76
C THR A 131 -15.62 3.12 -10.92
N GLU A 132 -15.55 4.19 -11.72
CA GLU A 132 -14.58 4.29 -12.82
C GLU A 132 -13.13 4.19 -12.33
N GLU A 133 -12.79 4.82 -11.21
CA GLU A 133 -11.48 4.71 -10.56
C GLU A 133 -11.18 3.23 -10.21
N GLU A 134 -12.14 2.56 -9.60
CA GLU A 134 -12.00 1.16 -9.21
C GLU A 134 -11.90 0.22 -10.42
N HIS A 135 -12.68 0.45 -11.47
CA HIS A 135 -12.58 -0.32 -12.72
C HIS A 135 -11.20 -0.18 -13.38
N TRP A 136 -10.65 1.04 -13.41
CA TRP A 136 -9.31 1.26 -13.95
C TRP A 136 -8.25 0.51 -13.14
N LEU A 137 -8.28 0.64 -11.81
CA LEU A 137 -7.36 -0.04 -10.91
C LEU A 137 -7.47 -1.58 -11.01
N HIS A 138 -8.69 -2.10 -11.12
CA HIS A 138 -8.94 -3.53 -11.23
C HIS A 138 -8.43 -4.11 -12.55
N THR A 139 -8.75 -3.46 -13.66
CA THR A 139 -8.38 -3.92 -15.01
C THR A 139 -6.87 -3.98 -15.20
N THR A 140 -6.12 -3.00 -14.66
CA THR A 140 -4.66 -2.97 -14.73
C THR A 140 -3.98 -3.87 -13.67
N GLY A 141 -4.76 -4.49 -12.78
CA GLY A 141 -4.26 -5.31 -11.67
C GLY A 141 -3.52 -6.57 -12.11
N SER A 142 -3.96 -7.21 -13.20
CA SER A 142 -3.30 -8.41 -13.74
C SER A 142 -1.87 -8.13 -14.22
N GLU A 143 -1.65 -7.01 -14.92
CA GLU A 143 -0.34 -6.59 -15.41
C GLU A 143 0.62 -6.32 -14.23
N ARG A 144 0.13 -5.61 -13.20
CA ARG A 144 0.90 -5.39 -11.98
C ARG A 144 1.24 -6.69 -11.27
N ALA A 145 0.30 -7.64 -11.20
CA ALA A 145 0.53 -8.95 -10.60
C ALA A 145 1.61 -9.76 -11.34
N GLU A 146 1.62 -9.73 -12.67
CA GLU A 146 2.67 -10.37 -13.48
C GLU A 146 4.03 -9.72 -13.27
N SER A 147 4.08 -8.38 -13.27
CA SER A 147 5.31 -7.63 -12.99
C SER A 147 5.91 -7.97 -11.62
N ARG A 148 5.07 -8.06 -10.58
CA ARG A 148 5.49 -8.49 -9.24
C ARG A 148 6.07 -9.90 -9.22
N LYS A 149 5.41 -10.83 -9.92
CA LYS A 149 5.90 -12.22 -10.00
C LYS A 149 7.29 -12.29 -10.63
N LYS A 150 7.52 -11.55 -11.71
CA LYS A 150 8.85 -11.44 -12.35
C LYS A 150 9.88 -10.79 -11.42
N GLY A 151 9.51 -9.69 -10.76
CA GLY A 151 10.38 -8.99 -9.80
C GLY A 151 10.78 -9.88 -8.63
N ARG A 152 9.86 -10.67 -8.10
CA ARG A 152 10.11 -11.64 -7.02
C ARG A 152 11.10 -12.74 -7.40
N GLY A 153 11.02 -13.24 -8.65
CA GLY A 153 12.01 -14.19 -9.18
C GLY A 153 13.40 -13.59 -9.17
N LYS A 154 13.57 -12.40 -9.73
CA LYS A 154 14.85 -11.66 -9.75
C LYS A 154 15.39 -11.37 -8.34
N SER A 155 14.52 -11.01 -7.39
CA SER A 155 14.93 -10.77 -6.00
C SER A 155 15.46 -12.02 -5.32
N LYS A 156 14.88 -13.19 -5.62
CA LYS A 156 15.37 -14.48 -5.10
C LYS A 156 16.74 -14.82 -5.69
N GLU A 157 16.90 -14.69 -7.01
CA GLU A 157 18.20 -14.91 -7.69
C GLU A 157 19.28 -13.96 -7.12
N MET A 158 18.94 -12.68 -6.92
CA MET A 158 19.85 -11.73 -6.30
C MET A 158 20.23 -12.14 -4.88
N ALA A 159 19.29 -12.63 -4.07
CA ALA A 159 19.55 -13.04 -2.70
C ALA A 159 20.56 -14.21 -2.62
N GLU A 160 20.62 -15.07 -3.63
CA GLU A 160 21.56 -16.20 -3.68
C GLU A 160 23.02 -15.77 -3.88
N VAL A 161 23.24 -14.59 -4.47
CA VAL A 161 24.60 -14.06 -4.72
C VAL A 161 25.03 -13.00 -3.69
N LEU A 162 24.14 -12.54 -2.82
CA LEU A 162 24.48 -11.58 -1.78
C LEU A 162 25.28 -12.23 -0.66
N THR A 163 26.39 -11.60 -0.25
CA THR A 163 27.22 -12.09 0.84
C THR A 163 26.58 -11.88 2.20
N LEU A 164 26.71 -12.88 3.07
CA LEU A 164 26.32 -12.80 4.49
C LEU A 164 27.51 -12.51 5.41
N SER A 165 28.71 -12.25 4.81
CA SER A 165 29.89 -11.93 5.60
C SER A 165 29.73 -10.61 6.36
N LYS A 166 30.35 -10.52 7.53
CA LYS A 166 30.34 -9.29 8.34
C LYS A 166 31.12 -8.20 7.63
N PRO A 167 30.56 -6.99 7.38
CA PRO A 167 31.23 -5.93 6.62
C PRO A 167 32.53 -5.45 7.26
N TRP A 168 32.69 -5.65 8.59
CA TRP A 168 33.85 -5.25 9.37
C TRP A 168 34.90 -6.35 9.55
N SER A 169 34.74 -7.48 8.89
CA SER A 169 35.63 -8.65 9.01
C SER A 169 36.56 -8.85 7.80
N MET A 170 36.83 -7.79 7.05
CA MET A 170 37.78 -7.79 5.94
C MET A 170 39.19 -7.48 6.40
#